data_baaa7ba2722af416579aab9671afd420
#
_entry.id   baaa7ba2722af416579aab9671afd420
#
_cell.length_a   1.000
_cell.length_b   1.000
_cell.length_c   1.000
_cell.angle_alpha   90.00
_cell.angle_beta   90.00
_cell.angle_gamma   90.00
#
_symmetry.space_group_name_H-M   'P 1'
#
loop_
_entity.id
_entity.type
_entity.pdbx_description
1 polymer ?
#
loop_
_entity_poly.entity_id
_entity_poly.type
_entity_poly.pdbx_seq_one_letter_code
_entity_poly.pdbx_strand_id
1 'polypeptide(L)'
;MSVQVILMDDVAHLGKIGDTVHVRDGYARNYLLPKGLAEPLTKNALRKLEKIRKEREELLKIRRAEAMDKAGKLRGQTLTIAVKAIEGDEEGKLYGSVTANDIAKALTDAGVAIDPAMVKLEEPIKKLGTSEVVISLMAGVEVSLNLAIVAE
;
A
#
# COMPACT_ATOMS: atom_id res chain seq x y z
N MET A 1 9.08 1.87 -40.57
CA MET A 1 10.39 1.87 -39.93
C MET A 1 10.23 1.84 -38.42
N SER A 2 11.12 1.20 -37.71
CA SER A 2 11.10 1.14 -36.25
C SER A 2 12.26 1.95 -35.67
N VAL A 3 12.03 2.52 -34.49
CA VAL A 3 13.04 3.24 -33.74
C VAL A 3 13.24 2.57 -32.38
N GLN A 4 14.45 2.67 -31.85
CA GLN A 4 14.78 2.15 -30.53
C GLN A 4 14.68 3.28 -29.52
N VAL A 5 13.90 3.07 -28.48
CA VAL A 5 13.69 4.04 -27.41
C VAL A 5 13.87 3.38 -26.05
N ILE A 6 14.21 4.20 -25.06
CA ILE A 6 14.28 3.79 -23.66
C ILE A 6 13.01 4.25 -22.95
N LEU A 7 12.35 3.33 -22.25
CA LEU A 7 11.17 3.68 -21.48
C LEU A 7 11.56 4.45 -20.22
N MET A 8 10.96 5.61 -20.03
CA MET A 8 11.15 6.47 -18.85
C MET A 8 10.07 6.25 -17.79
N ASP A 9 9.07 5.43 -18.11
CA ASP A 9 8.01 5.02 -17.21
C ASP A 9 7.50 3.65 -17.62
N ASP A 10 6.73 3.01 -16.76
CA ASP A 10 6.11 1.73 -17.05
C ASP A 10 5.00 1.94 -18.08
N VAL A 11 5.08 1.26 -19.20
CA VAL A 11 4.07 1.33 -20.27
C VAL A 11 3.47 -0.04 -20.46
N ALA A 12 2.15 -0.13 -20.33
CA ALA A 12 1.42 -1.35 -20.62
C ALA A 12 1.68 -1.81 -22.05
N HIS A 13 1.89 -3.08 -22.27
CA HIS A 13 2.18 -3.73 -23.55
C HIS A 13 3.59 -3.49 -24.14
N LEU A 14 4.40 -2.63 -23.54
CA LEU A 14 5.77 -2.39 -23.99
C LEU A 14 6.84 -2.90 -23.04
N GLY A 15 6.73 -2.55 -21.78
CA GLY A 15 7.71 -2.92 -20.77
C GLY A 15 7.72 -1.97 -19.59
N LYS A 16 8.76 -2.08 -18.78
CA LYS A 16 8.95 -1.28 -17.57
C LYS A 16 10.01 -0.20 -17.79
N ILE A 17 10.09 0.72 -16.86
CA ILE A 17 11.10 1.78 -16.87
C ILE A 17 12.51 1.19 -17.02
N GLY A 18 13.26 1.75 -17.95
CA GLY A 18 14.62 1.31 -18.25
C GLY A 18 14.73 0.27 -19.34
N ASP A 19 13.64 -0.29 -19.81
CA ASP A 19 13.65 -1.24 -20.91
C ASP A 19 13.88 -0.52 -22.23
N THR A 20 14.73 -1.10 -23.08
CA THR A 20 14.93 -0.63 -24.43
C THR A 20 14.02 -1.42 -25.35
N VAL A 21 13.17 -0.71 -26.08
CA VAL A 21 12.16 -1.31 -26.94
C VAL A 21 12.24 -0.76 -28.37
N HIS A 22 11.86 -1.57 -29.33
CA HIS A 22 11.69 -1.15 -30.71
C HIS A 22 10.20 -0.87 -30.97
N VAL A 23 9.91 0.33 -31.39
CA VAL A 23 8.53 0.75 -31.70
C VAL A 23 8.48 1.40 -33.07
N ARG A 24 7.30 1.46 -33.64
CA ARG A 24 7.11 2.16 -34.91
C ARG A 24 7.37 3.66 -34.72
N ASP A 25 8.01 4.26 -35.72
CA ASP A 25 8.38 5.67 -35.70
C ASP A 25 7.20 6.59 -35.39
N GLY A 26 6.05 6.37 -36.02
CA GLY A 26 4.83 7.13 -35.75
C GLY A 26 4.32 7.00 -34.31
N TYR A 27 4.39 5.83 -33.74
CA TYR A 27 3.99 5.60 -32.36
C TYR A 27 4.91 6.33 -31.37
N ALA A 28 6.21 6.27 -31.61
CA ALA A 28 7.19 6.98 -30.80
C ALA A 28 6.99 8.49 -30.87
N ARG A 29 6.89 9.06 -32.07
CA ARG A 29 6.73 10.50 -32.29
C ARG A 29 5.40 11.06 -31.76
N ASN A 30 4.31 10.34 -31.96
CA ASN A 30 2.97 10.86 -31.68
C ASN A 30 2.48 10.57 -30.29
N TYR A 31 3.02 9.54 -29.64
CA TYR A 31 2.54 9.08 -28.32
C TYR A 31 3.62 9.07 -27.25
N LEU A 32 4.69 8.28 -27.44
CA LEU A 32 5.69 8.05 -26.40
C LEU A 32 6.52 9.29 -26.07
N LEU A 33 7.04 9.96 -27.07
CA LEU A 33 7.89 11.15 -26.88
C LEU A 33 7.11 12.36 -26.36
N PRO A 34 5.94 12.73 -26.91
CA PRO A 34 5.18 13.86 -26.41
C PRO A 34 4.70 13.70 -24.96
N LYS A 35 4.38 12.48 -24.57
CA LYS A 35 3.94 12.18 -23.20
C LYS A 35 5.09 11.96 -22.22
N GLY A 36 6.33 11.94 -22.67
CA GLY A 36 7.47 11.71 -21.82
C GLY A 36 7.60 10.29 -21.31
N LEU A 37 6.92 9.33 -21.95
CA LEU A 37 6.95 7.92 -21.57
C LEU A 37 8.23 7.20 -22.02
N ALA A 38 8.87 7.72 -23.06
CA ALA A 38 10.11 7.18 -23.59
C ALA A 38 10.97 8.31 -24.17
N GLU A 39 12.25 8.04 -24.29
CA GLU A 39 13.20 8.95 -24.95
C GLU A 39 14.08 8.16 -25.92
N PRO A 40 14.64 8.84 -26.94
CA PRO A 40 15.61 8.22 -27.83
C PRO A 40 16.80 7.65 -27.05
N LEU A 41 17.38 6.58 -27.53
CA LEU A 41 18.54 5.93 -26.89
C LEU A 41 19.78 6.83 -26.99
N THR A 42 20.03 7.62 -25.98
CA THR A 42 21.18 8.54 -25.88
C THR A 42 21.85 8.42 -24.51
N LYS A 43 23.08 8.91 -24.42
CA LYS A 43 23.81 8.96 -23.14
C LYS A 43 23.07 9.81 -22.10
N ASN A 44 22.44 10.92 -22.52
CA ASN A 44 21.64 11.76 -21.64
C ASN A 44 20.39 11.03 -21.12
N ALA A 45 19.73 10.25 -21.97
CA ALA A 45 18.60 9.45 -21.57
C ALA A 45 19.00 8.38 -20.52
N LEU A 46 20.15 7.73 -20.68
CA LEU A 46 20.69 6.79 -19.71
C LEU A 46 20.98 7.45 -18.36
N ARG A 47 21.56 8.65 -18.35
CA ARG A 47 21.82 9.42 -17.12
C ARG A 47 20.54 9.80 -16.40
N LYS A 48 19.54 10.26 -17.13
CA LYS A 48 18.21 10.58 -16.57
C LYS A 48 17.59 9.33 -15.96
N LEU A 49 17.69 8.20 -16.62
CA LEU A 49 17.16 6.94 -16.15
C LEU A 49 17.83 6.49 -14.85
N GLU A 50 19.16 6.58 -14.76
CA GLU A 50 19.87 6.27 -13.52
C GLU A 50 19.44 7.17 -12.37
N LYS A 51 19.26 8.46 -12.63
CA LYS A 51 18.78 9.42 -11.63
C LYS A 51 17.39 9.06 -11.14
N ILE A 52 16.46 8.76 -12.06
CA ILE A 52 15.10 8.35 -11.72
C ILE A 52 15.10 7.05 -10.89
N ARG A 53 15.91 6.08 -11.28
CA ARG A 53 16.06 4.82 -10.53
C ARG A 53 16.54 5.05 -9.10
N LYS A 54 17.58 5.88 -8.93
CA LYS A 54 18.11 6.23 -7.61
C LYS A 54 17.07 6.91 -6.74
N GLU A 55 16.36 7.90 -7.29
CA GLU A 55 15.29 8.60 -6.58
C GLU A 55 14.18 7.64 -6.16
N ARG A 56 13.75 6.72 -7.02
CA ARG A 56 12.75 5.71 -6.70
C ARG A 56 13.23 4.74 -5.62
N GLU A 57 14.47 4.30 -5.69
CA GLU A 57 15.06 3.40 -4.67
C GLU A 57 15.12 4.09 -3.31
N GLU A 58 15.55 5.35 -3.25
CA GLU A 58 15.58 6.13 -2.03
C GLU A 58 14.18 6.32 -1.44
N LEU A 59 13.18 6.66 -2.26
CA LEU A 59 11.79 6.76 -1.83
C LEU A 59 11.25 5.43 -1.29
N LEU A 60 11.57 4.33 -1.95
CA LEU A 60 11.18 3.00 -1.48
C LEU A 60 11.82 2.65 -0.15
N LYS A 61 13.10 2.98 0.04
CA LYS A 61 13.81 2.77 1.31
C LYS A 61 13.16 3.57 2.44
N ILE A 62 12.85 4.84 2.19
CA ILE A 62 12.20 5.72 3.17
C ILE A 62 10.82 5.17 3.53
N ARG A 63 10.00 4.83 2.55
CA ARG A 63 8.66 4.26 2.79
C ARG A 63 8.73 2.95 3.56
N ARG A 64 9.70 2.11 3.21
CA ARG A 64 9.89 0.84 3.91
C ARG A 64 10.32 1.04 5.36
N ALA A 65 11.23 1.98 5.61
CA ALA A 65 11.65 2.34 6.96
C ALA A 65 10.48 2.86 7.79
N GLU A 66 9.67 3.76 7.23
CA GLU A 66 8.45 4.27 7.88
C GLU A 66 7.46 3.15 8.18
N ALA A 67 7.25 2.23 7.22
CA ALA A 67 6.38 1.08 7.41
C ALA A 67 6.90 0.15 8.51
N MET A 68 8.20 -0.09 8.57
CA MET A 68 8.83 -0.89 9.62
C MET A 68 8.71 -0.24 11.00
N ASP A 69 8.85 1.09 11.09
CA ASP A 69 8.65 1.83 12.34
C ASP A 69 7.21 1.69 12.84
N LYS A 70 6.24 1.86 11.96
CA LYS A 70 4.82 1.64 12.28
C LYS A 70 4.56 0.19 12.72
N ALA A 71 5.13 -0.77 12.01
CA ALA A 71 5.03 -2.19 12.36
C ALA A 71 5.60 -2.46 13.75
N GLY A 72 6.75 -1.88 14.08
CA GLY A 72 7.35 -1.99 15.40
C GLY A 72 6.49 -1.41 16.51
N LYS A 73 5.80 -0.30 16.24
CA LYS A 73 4.85 0.32 17.19
C LYS A 73 3.61 -0.53 17.41
N LEU A 74 3.15 -1.22 16.38
CA LEU A 74 1.95 -2.06 16.45
C LEU A 74 2.22 -3.46 16.98
N ARG A 75 3.43 -3.97 16.77
CA ARG A 75 3.79 -5.31 17.19
C ARG A 75 3.71 -5.46 18.71
N GLY A 76 2.97 -6.47 19.15
CA GLY A 76 2.81 -6.75 20.57
C GLY A 76 1.84 -5.85 21.31
N GLN A 77 1.18 -4.93 20.63
CA GLN A 77 0.15 -4.09 21.21
C GLN A 77 -1.23 -4.71 21.06
N THR A 78 -2.09 -4.43 22.03
CA THR A 78 -3.49 -4.82 21.99
C THR A 78 -4.32 -3.55 21.80
N LEU A 79 -5.08 -3.48 20.74
CA LEU A 79 -5.99 -2.38 20.49
C LEU A 79 -7.35 -2.71 21.10
N THR A 80 -7.85 -1.85 21.97
CA THR A 80 -9.16 -1.99 22.58
C THR A 80 -10.17 -1.11 21.88
N ILE A 81 -11.25 -1.69 21.40
CA ILE A 81 -12.37 -0.97 20.77
C ILE A 81 -13.61 -1.21 21.59
N ALA A 82 -14.23 -0.13 22.07
CA ALA A 82 -15.51 -0.19 22.76
C ALA A 82 -16.65 -0.09 21.75
N VAL A 83 -17.54 -1.05 21.76
CA VAL A 83 -18.72 -1.09 20.89
C VAL A 83 -19.96 -1.50 21.67
N LYS A 84 -21.12 -1.12 21.17
CA LYS A 84 -22.38 -1.51 21.77
C LYS A 84 -22.67 -2.98 21.49
N ALA A 85 -22.80 -3.75 22.55
CA ALA A 85 -23.19 -5.15 22.48
C ALA A 85 -24.71 -5.29 22.69
N ILE A 86 -25.29 -6.39 22.18
CA ILE A 86 -26.70 -6.68 22.40
C ILE A 86 -26.88 -7.10 23.85
N GLU A 87 -27.73 -6.40 24.57
CA GLU A 87 -28.05 -6.72 25.95
C GLU A 87 -28.74 -8.08 26.06
N GLY A 88 -28.29 -8.90 26.99
CA GLY A 88 -28.85 -10.21 27.23
C GLY A 88 -28.44 -11.32 26.28
N ASP A 89 -27.49 -11.07 25.38
CA ASP A 89 -26.96 -12.10 24.50
C ASP A 89 -25.76 -12.80 25.19
N GLU A 90 -25.91 -14.06 25.48
CA GLU A 90 -24.87 -14.88 26.10
C GLU A 90 -23.67 -15.11 25.19
N GLU A 91 -23.85 -15.02 23.88
CA GLU A 91 -22.79 -15.19 22.90
C GLU A 91 -21.96 -13.93 22.68
N GLY A 92 -22.34 -12.80 23.27
CA GLY A 92 -21.59 -11.56 23.15
C GLY A 92 -21.67 -10.93 21.77
N LYS A 93 -22.79 -11.07 21.08
CA LYS A 93 -22.98 -10.46 19.77
C LYS A 93 -23.07 -8.96 19.88
N LEU A 94 -22.50 -8.27 18.88
CA LEU A 94 -22.51 -6.83 18.80
C LEU A 94 -23.79 -6.32 18.13
N TYR A 95 -24.22 -5.12 18.52
CA TYR A 95 -25.34 -4.44 17.87
C TYR A 95 -25.06 -4.11 16.40
N GLY A 96 -23.79 -3.90 16.07
CA GLY A 96 -23.29 -3.72 14.72
C GLY A 96 -22.08 -4.63 14.48
N SER A 97 -21.28 -4.28 13.49
CA SER A 97 -20.03 -5.00 13.19
C SER A 97 -18.83 -4.06 13.25
N VAL A 98 -17.68 -4.59 13.64
CA VAL A 98 -16.41 -3.86 13.58
C VAL A 98 -15.80 -4.10 12.20
N THR A 99 -15.65 -3.03 11.45
CA THR A 99 -15.09 -3.06 10.10
C THR A 99 -13.66 -2.56 10.07
N ALA A 100 -13.00 -2.71 8.92
CA ALA A 100 -11.65 -2.17 8.71
C ALA A 100 -11.59 -0.66 8.96
N ASN A 101 -12.64 0.08 8.64
CA ASN A 101 -12.72 1.52 8.91
C ASN A 101 -12.68 1.84 10.41
N ASP A 102 -13.37 1.06 11.21
CA ASP A 102 -13.38 1.24 12.67
C ASP A 102 -12.01 0.96 13.29
N ILE A 103 -11.35 -0.09 12.81
CA ILE A 103 -9.99 -0.45 13.22
C ILE A 103 -9.00 0.64 12.84
N ALA A 104 -9.08 1.14 11.62
CA ALA A 104 -8.21 2.22 11.15
C ALA A 104 -8.39 3.50 11.94
N LYS A 105 -9.64 3.86 12.28
CA LYS A 105 -9.92 5.02 13.12
C LYS A 105 -9.34 4.86 14.52
N ALA A 106 -9.52 3.70 15.12
CA ALA A 106 -8.99 3.41 16.45
C ALA A 106 -7.47 3.47 16.49
N LEU A 107 -6.80 2.97 15.46
CA LEU A 107 -5.35 3.04 15.32
C LEU A 107 -4.87 4.48 15.13
N THR A 108 -5.57 5.26 14.34
CA THR A 108 -5.26 6.68 14.13
C THR A 108 -5.40 7.46 15.43
N ASP A 109 -6.44 7.19 16.22
CA ASP A 109 -6.65 7.79 17.54
C ASP A 109 -5.55 7.38 18.53
N ALA A 110 -5.03 6.17 18.39
CA ALA A 110 -3.90 5.68 19.18
C ALA A 110 -2.53 6.28 18.79
N GLY A 111 -2.48 7.07 17.72
CA GLY A 111 -1.29 7.74 17.26
C GLY A 111 -0.58 7.12 16.06
N VAL A 112 -1.16 6.07 15.49
CA VAL A 112 -0.62 5.41 14.30
C VAL A 112 -1.59 5.60 13.13
N ALA A 113 -1.21 6.43 12.17
CA ALA A 113 -2.04 6.68 10.99
C ALA A 113 -2.05 5.45 10.08
N ILE A 114 -3.21 4.80 9.98
CA ILE A 114 -3.43 3.61 9.17
C ILE A 114 -4.62 3.84 8.25
N ASP A 115 -4.45 3.49 7.00
CA ASP A 115 -5.52 3.53 6.01
C ASP A 115 -6.38 2.26 6.16
N PRO A 116 -7.72 2.36 6.09
CA PRO A 116 -8.61 1.18 6.10
C PRO A 116 -8.23 0.12 5.06
N ALA A 117 -7.71 0.53 3.90
CA ALA A 117 -7.27 -0.39 2.86
C ALA A 117 -6.07 -1.26 3.29
N MET A 118 -5.31 -0.83 4.30
CA MET A 118 -4.17 -1.60 4.83
C MET A 118 -4.60 -2.70 5.79
N VAL A 119 -5.80 -2.63 6.33
CA VAL A 119 -6.33 -3.63 7.27
C VAL A 119 -6.88 -4.81 6.49
N LYS A 120 -6.28 -5.98 6.70
CA LYS A 120 -6.77 -7.23 6.13
C LYS A 120 -7.77 -7.86 7.08
N LEU A 121 -9.03 -7.74 6.75
CA LEU A 121 -10.14 -8.30 7.53
C LEU A 121 -11.03 -9.11 6.59
N GLU A 122 -11.06 -10.41 6.76
CA GLU A 122 -11.86 -11.30 5.90
C GLU A 122 -13.36 -11.09 6.12
N GLU A 123 -13.75 -10.98 7.37
CA GLU A 123 -15.15 -10.76 7.75
C GLU A 123 -15.26 -9.70 8.84
N PRO A 124 -16.31 -8.87 8.84
CA PRO A 124 -16.55 -7.94 9.93
C PRO A 124 -16.71 -8.67 11.26
N ILE A 125 -16.14 -8.13 12.32
CA ILE A 125 -16.21 -8.73 13.65
C ILE A 125 -17.58 -8.38 14.28
N LYS A 126 -18.30 -9.40 14.69
CA LYS A 126 -19.66 -9.26 15.25
C LYS A 126 -19.80 -9.73 16.70
N LYS A 127 -18.72 -10.19 17.30
CA LYS A 127 -18.72 -10.71 18.67
C LYS A 127 -17.70 -10.00 19.54
N LEU A 128 -17.98 -9.93 20.84
CA LEU A 128 -17.01 -9.47 21.83
C LEU A 128 -15.85 -10.47 21.96
N GLY A 129 -14.71 -10.00 22.34
CA GLY A 129 -13.55 -10.85 22.59
C GLY A 129 -12.28 -10.34 21.92
N THR A 130 -11.26 -11.16 21.97
CA THR A 130 -9.96 -10.86 21.35
C THR A 130 -9.88 -11.52 19.97
N SER A 131 -9.54 -10.75 18.98
CA SER A 131 -9.33 -11.24 17.62
C SER A 131 -7.98 -10.76 17.10
N GLU A 132 -7.39 -11.54 16.22
CA GLU A 132 -6.15 -11.17 15.57
C GLU A 132 -6.47 -10.54 14.21
N VAL A 133 -5.86 -9.39 13.94
CA VAL A 133 -6.04 -8.68 12.69
C VAL A 133 -4.66 -8.43 12.08
N VAL A 134 -4.54 -8.68 10.78
CA VAL A 134 -3.31 -8.44 10.04
C VAL A 134 -3.41 -7.09 9.34
N ILE A 135 -2.38 -6.26 9.54
CA ILE A 135 -2.27 -4.97 8.90
C ILE A 135 -1.11 -5.02 7.90
N SER A 136 -1.41 -4.79 6.64
CA SER A 136 -0.42 -4.73 5.58
C SER A 136 -0.04 -3.27 5.35
N LEU A 137 1.13 -2.87 5.84
CA LEU A 137 1.61 -1.49 5.70
C LEU A 137 2.25 -1.26 4.33
N MET A 138 2.90 -2.26 3.80
CA MET A 138 3.57 -2.24 2.52
C MET A 138 3.72 -3.67 2.00
N ALA A 139 4.00 -3.84 0.72
CA ALA A 139 4.32 -5.15 0.16
C ALA A 139 5.52 -5.76 0.91
N GLY A 140 5.30 -6.90 1.56
CA GLY A 140 6.30 -7.58 2.38
C GLY A 140 6.42 -7.08 3.82
N VAL A 141 5.67 -6.07 4.23
CA VAL A 141 5.62 -5.57 5.61
C VAL A 141 4.21 -5.75 6.16
N GLU A 142 4.01 -6.80 6.93
CA GLU A 142 2.74 -7.12 7.56
C GLU A 142 2.93 -7.26 9.07
N VAL A 143 1.93 -6.83 9.83
CA VAL A 143 1.93 -6.90 11.29
C VAL A 143 0.63 -7.50 11.78
N SER A 144 0.73 -8.43 12.71
CA SER A 144 -0.42 -8.97 13.42
C SER A 144 -0.69 -8.13 14.67
N LEU A 145 -1.92 -7.70 14.84
CA LEU A 145 -2.39 -6.91 15.97
C LEU A 145 -3.49 -7.65 16.70
N ASN A 146 -3.39 -7.70 18.00
CA ASN A 146 -4.47 -8.23 18.83
C ASN A 146 -5.53 -7.15 19.03
N LEU A 147 -6.75 -7.46 18.67
CA LEU A 147 -7.88 -6.57 18.78
C LEU A 147 -8.80 -7.06 19.89
N ALA A 148 -8.93 -6.28 20.94
CA ALA A 148 -9.85 -6.56 22.03
C ALA A 148 -11.13 -5.73 21.85
N ILE A 149 -12.24 -6.40 21.69
CA ILE A 149 -13.55 -5.75 21.55
C ILE A 149 -14.29 -5.91 22.88
N VAL A 150 -14.63 -4.76 23.44
CA VAL A 150 -15.32 -4.70 24.74
C VAL A 150 -16.67 -4.03 24.58
N ALA A 151 -17.59 -4.35 25.46
CA ALA A 151 -18.89 -3.69 25.51
C ALA A 151 -18.73 -2.27 26.04
N GLU A 152 -19.42 -1.36 25.40
CA GLU A 152 -19.49 0.04 25.82
C GLU A 152 -20.47 0.22 26.99
#